data_ab3a8613fb5e4985ebfa8db3a96b34a6
#
_entry.id   ab3a8613fb5e4985ebfa8db3a96b34a6
#
_cell.length_a   1.000
_cell.length_b   1.000
_cell.length_c   1.000
_cell.angle_alpha   90.00
_cell.angle_beta   90.00
_cell.angle_gamma   90.00
#
_symmetry.space_group_name_H-M   'P 1'
#
loop_
_entity.id
_entity.type
_entity.pdbx_description
1 polymer ?
#
loop_
_entity_poly.entity_id
_entity_poly.type
_entity_poly.pdbx_seq_one_letter_code
_entity_poly.pdbx_strand_id
1 'polypeptide(L)'
;DIDNVIDEMRRSRAEVKTVEDGAKEGHYLIVDFQKLDNSGLPIIGEKLEKRFLQIGTDPFSGDNMNKLIGLKAGDKSQLDLPDINDNSMTKYELSVINVEEQVIPEINQAFIKSVEPDAEDEASFRNIIKDKVNESYFQRAKEAFERILADSMIDYVKPEFAPAMVDSYLDHLIQEAKEQQQSQDLDEDKIRDSYKAV
;
A
#
# COMPACT_ATOMS: atom_id res chain seq x y z
N ASP A 1 12.46 9.76 10.13
CA ASP A 1 12.29 10.36 11.44
C ASP A 1 11.61 9.36 12.39
N ILE A 2 12.10 9.25 13.64
CA ILE A 2 11.62 8.25 14.62
C ILE A 2 10.15 8.49 14.94
N ASP A 3 9.72 9.75 15.04
CA ASP A 3 8.34 10.10 15.34
C ASP A 3 7.39 9.57 14.25
N ASN A 4 7.78 9.65 12.98
CA ASN A 4 6.98 9.09 11.87
C ASN A 4 6.84 7.57 11.99
N VAL A 5 7.93 6.88 12.36
CA VAL A 5 7.89 5.40 12.56
C VAL A 5 6.96 5.04 13.71
N ILE A 6 7.04 5.77 14.82
CA ILE A 6 6.15 5.56 15.97
C ILE A 6 4.69 5.85 15.60
N ASP A 7 4.42 6.91 14.85
CA ASP A 7 3.07 7.24 14.39
C ASP A 7 2.52 6.18 13.41
N GLU A 8 3.35 5.63 12.52
CA GLU A 8 2.96 4.49 11.68
C GLU A 8 2.63 3.25 12.53
N MET A 9 3.43 2.96 13.56
CA MET A 9 3.15 1.87 14.49
C MET A 9 1.84 2.07 15.26
N ARG A 10 1.52 3.31 15.65
CA ARG A 10 0.24 3.67 16.28
C ARG A 10 -0.92 3.46 15.31
N ARG A 11 -0.80 3.98 14.07
CA ARG A 11 -1.83 3.83 13.04
C ARG A 11 -2.11 2.37 12.68
N SER A 12 -1.06 1.54 12.60
CA SER A 12 -1.21 0.11 12.33
C SER A 12 -1.94 -0.67 13.44
N ARG A 13 -2.04 -0.08 14.63
CA ARG A 13 -2.74 -0.62 15.79
C ARG A 13 -3.99 0.18 16.17
N ALA A 14 -4.44 1.05 15.28
CA ALA A 14 -5.66 1.81 15.49
C ALA A 14 -6.86 0.86 15.58
N GLU A 15 -7.71 1.09 16.57
CA GLU A 15 -8.99 0.40 16.67
C GLU A 15 -9.99 1.05 15.72
N VAL A 16 -10.69 0.23 14.96
CA VAL A 16 -11.77 0.69 14.09
C VAL A 16 -13.07 0.66 14.86
N LYS A 17 -13.72 1.83 15.00
CA LYS A 17 -15.02 1.96 15.63
C LYS A 17 -16.07 2.44 14.65
N THR A 18 -17.21 1.77 14.60
CA THR A 18 -18.36 2.24 13.84
C THR A 18 -18.95 3.50 14.47
N VAL A 19 -19.22 4.51 13.64
CA VAL A 19 -19.78 5.80 14.05
C VAL A 19 -21.22 5.92 13.57
N GLU A 20 -22.17 6.17 14.50
CA GLU A 20 -23.59 6.34 14.19
C GLU A 20 -24.01 7.83 14.11
N ASP A 21 -23.21 8.74 14.66
CA ASP A 21 -23.54 10.17 14.77
C ASP A 21 -23.34 10.95 13.46
N GLY A 22 -22.81 10.30 12.43
CA GLY A 22 -22.49 10.90 11.14
C GLY A 22 -21.00 11.10 10.92
N ALA A 23 -20.61 11.08 9.67
CA ALA A 23 -19.23 11.15 9.25
C ALA A 23 -18.61 12.53 9.52
N LYS A 24 -17.33 12.54 9.89
CA LYS A 24 -16.49 13.73 10.10
C LYS A 24 -15.23 13.65 9.26
N GLU A 25 -14.50 14.77 9.17
CA GLU A 25 -13.18 14.79 8.58
C GLU A 25 -12.25 13.77 9.28
N GLY A 26 -11.48 13.01 8.49
CA GLY A 26 -10.61 11.95 8.97
C GLY A 26 -11.28 10.59 9.13
N HIS A 27 -12.62 10.51 9.16
CA HIS A 27 -13.32 9.24 9.20
C HIS A 27 -13.20 8.49 7.88
N TYR A 28 -13.36 7.17 7.95
CA TYR A 28 -13.42 6.29 6.81
C TYR A 28 -14.85 5.91 6.49
N LEU A 29 -15.20 5.94 5.22
CA LEU A 29 -16.48 5.44 4.74
C LEU A 29 -16.28 4.16 3.94
N ILE A 30 -17.10 3.17 4.20
CA ILE A 30 -17.29 2.02 3.32
C ILE A 30 -18.49 2.32 2.45
N VAL A 31 -18.28 2.37 1.14
CA VAL A 31 -19.28 2.88 0.20
C VAL A 31 -19.38 2.03 -1.06
N ASP A 32 -20.54 2.08 -1.69
CA ASP A 32 -20.73 1.68 -3.07
C ASP A 32 -20.74 2.93 -3.95
N PHE A 33 -19.98 2.92 -5.05
CA PHE A 33 -20.03 3.94 -6.09
C PHE A 33 -20.80 3.43 -7.29
N GLN A 34 -21.73 4.24 -7.78
CA GLN A 34 -22.43 4.02 -9.03
C GLN A 34 -22.17 5.17 -9.98
N LYS A 35 -21.56 4.90 -11.13
CA LYS A 35 -21.33 5.91 -12.16
C LYS A 35 -22.64 6.35 -12.77
N LEU A 36 -22.80 7.66 -12.97
CA LEU A 36 -23.99 8.27 -13.56
C LEU A 36 -23.67 8.81 -14.96
N ASP A 37 -24.66 8.78 -15.84
CA ASP A 37 -24.59 9.45 -17.14
C ASP A 37 -24.84 10.96 -17.01
N ASN A 38 -24.76 11.68 -18.14
CA ASN A 38 -25.00 13.13 -18.18
C ASN A 38 -26.41 13.52 -17.75
N SER A 39 -27.39 12.60 -17.78
CA SER A 39 -28.77 12.79 -17.33
C SER A 39 -28.96 12.45 -15.85
N GLY A 40 -27.91 11.98 -15.18
CA GLY A 40 -27.95 11.54 -13.77
C GLY A 40 -28.53 10.14 -13.58
N LEU A 41 -28.62 9.33 -14.63
CA LEU A 41 -29.06 7.94 -14.53
C LEU A 41 -27.91 6.98 -14.35
N PRO A 42 -28.10 5.89 -13.56
CA PRO A 42 -27.07 4.88 -13.33
C PRO A 42 -26.66 4.16 -14.61
N ILE A 43 -25.37 4.08 -14.88
CA ILE A 43 -24.83 3.29 -15.99
C ILE A 43 -24.71 1.83 -15.54
N ILE A 44 -25.39 0.93 -16.25
CA ILE A 44 -25.41 -0.50 -15.92
C ILE A 44 -24.00 -1.09 -16.10
N GLY A 45 -23.54 -1.81 -15.09
CA GLY A 45 -22.21 -2.44 -15.08
C GLY A 45 -21.09 -1.56 -14.52
N GLU A 46 -21.32 -0.27 -14.30
CA GLU A 46 -20.35 0.69 -13.77
C GLU A 46 -20.57 0.93 -12.26
N LYS A 47 -20.62 -0.17 -11.49
CA LYS A 47 -20.75 -0.13 -10.03
C LYS A 47 -19.49 -0.66 -9.38
N LEU A 48 -18.93 0.08 -8.41
CA LEU A 48 -17.81 -0.33 -7.57
C LEU A 48 -18.34 -0.53 -6.15
N GLU A 49 -18.33 -1.77 -5.70
CA GLU A 49 -18.87 -2.13 -4.39
C GLU A 49 -17.78 -2.14 -3.30
N LYS A 50 -18.19 -1.82 -2.08
CA LYS A 50 -17.37 -1.91 -0.85
C LYS A 50 -16.00 -1.23 -0.99
N ARG A 51 -16.00 0.02 -1.46
CA ARG A 51 -14.78 0.82 -1.53
C ARG A 51 -14.56 1.59 -0.24
N PHE A 52 -13.31 1.68 0.16
CA PHE A 52 -12.89 2.49 1.30
C PHE A 52 -12.47 3.86 0.81
N LEU A 53 -12.95 4.91 1.46
CA LEU A 53 -12.49 6.27 1.26
C LEU A 53 -12.26 6.95 2.60
N GLN A 54 -11.30 7.85 2.66
CA GLN A 54 -11.06 8.70 3.83
C GLN A 54 -11.51 10.13 3.52
N ILE A 55 -12.35 10.68 4.38
CA ILE A 55 -12.82 12.07 4.27
C ILE A 55 -11.67 13.02 4.57
N GLY A 56 -11.43 13.98 3.67
CA GLY A 56 -10.35 14.96 3.80
C GLY A 56 -9.09 14.63 2.99
N THR A 57 -9.02 13.45 2.35
CA THR A 57 -7.96 13.11 1.39
C THR A 57 -8.47 13.25 -0.05
N ASP A 58 -7.60 13.62 -1.01
CA ASP A 58 -7.99 13.70 -2.41
C ASP A 58 -8.39 12.31 -2.98
N PRO A 59 -9.47 12.25 -3.78
CA PRO A 59 -10.33 13.34 -4.29
C PRO A 59 -11.52 13.69 -3.38
N PHE A 60 -11.53 13.28 -2.11
CA PHE A 60 -12.62 13.48 -1.12
C PHE A 60 -12.35 14.65 -0.17
N SER A 61 -11.63 15.66 -0.67
CA SER A 61 -11.33 16.94 -0.01
C SER A 61 -12.19 18.07 -0.57
N GLY A 62 -12.12 19.26 0.01
CA GLY A 62 -12.79 20.46 -0.46
C GLY A 62 -14.31 20.32 -0.54
N ASP A 63 -14.91 20.62 -1.71
CA ASP A 63 -16.37 20.57 -1.91
C ASP A 63 -16.94 19.16 -1.76
N ASN A 64 -16.18 18.14 -2.17
CA ASN A 64 -16.59 16.75 -1.99
C ASN A 64 -16.61 16.36 -0.51
N MET A 65 -15.68 16.85 0.29
CA MET A 65 -15.68 16.65 1.75
C MET A 65 -16.97 17.21 2.38
N ASN A 66 -17.39 18.41 1.99
CA ASN A 66 -18.62 19.02 2.52
C ASN A 66 -19.87 18.17 2.24
N LYS A 67 -19.90 17.46 1.11
CA LYS A 67 -21.00 16.54 0.77
C LYS A 67 -20.95 15.21 1.52
N LEU A 68 -19.80 14.87 2.12
CA LEU A 68 -19.58 13.62 2.85
C LEU A 68 -19.75 13.78 4.36
N ILE A 69 -19.49 14.99 4.90
CA ILE A 69 -19.64 15.27 6.32
C ILE A 69 -21.12 15.13 6.72
N GLY A 70 -21.34 14.44 7.82
CA GLY A 70 -22.67 14.20 8.40
C GLY A 70 -23.40 12.99 7.83
N LEU A 71 -22.89 12.35 6.76
CA LEU A 71 -23.51 11.14 6.22
C LEU A 71 -23.45 9.98 7.23
N LYS A 72 -24.50 9.18 7.23
CA LYS A 72 -24.64 7.96 8.04
C LYS A 72 -24.74 6.73 7.17
N ALA A 73 -24.64 5.57 7.78
CA ALA A 73 -24.91 4.30 7.10
C ALA A 73 -26.32 4.31 6.48
N GLY A 74 -26.42 3.98 5.19
CA GLY A 74 -27.64 4.02 4.39
C GLY A 74 -27.87 5.32 3.62
N ASP A 75 -27.15 6.39 3.93
CA ASP A 75 -27.28 7.65 3.20
C ASP A 75 -26.64 7.59 1.82
N LYS A 76 -27.11 8.49 0.94
CA LYS A 76 -26.59 8.65 -0.42
C LYS A 76 -26.13 10.08 -0.65
N SER A 77 -25.08 10.23 -1.45
CA SER A 77 -24.56 11.52 -1.88
C SER A 77 -24.09 11.44 -3.33
N GLN A 78 -24.02 12.59 -4.02
CA GLN A 78 -23.47 12.66 -5.37
C GLN A 78 -22.18 13.46 -5.37
N LEU A 79 -21.14 12.86 -5.94
CA LEU A 79 -19.80 13.44 -6.01
C LEU A 79 -19.39 13.57 -7.48
N ASP A 80 -18.63 14.62 -7.75
CA ASP A 80 -17.92 14.79 -9.01
C ASP A 80 -16.47 14.33 -8.80
N LEU A 81 -16.09 13.21 -9.42
CA LEU A 81 -14.78 12.58 -9.25
C LEU A 81 -14.08 12.41 -10.60
N PRO A 82 -12.74 12.45 -10.64
CA PRO A 82 -12.01 12.09 -11.84
C PRO A 82 -12.22 10.61 -12.17
N ASP A 83 -12.54 10.31 -13.40
CA ASP A 83 -12.66 8.92 -13.89
C ASP A 83 -11.27 8.27 -13.95
N ILE A 84 -11.19 7.00 -13.58
CA ILE A 84 -9.94 6.25 -13.50
C ILE A 84 -9.29 6.05 -14.87
N ASN A 85 -10.11 6.02 -15.95
CA ASN A 85 -9.64 5.69 -17.30
C ASN A 85 -9.14 6.92 -18.09
N ASP A 86 -9.82 8.06 -17.99
CA ASP A 86 -9.57 9.22 -18.83
C ASP A 86 -9.37 10.53 -18.05
N ASN A 87 -9.43 10.46 -16.72
CA ASN A 87 -9.28 11.62 -15.82
C ASN A 87 -10.35 12.72 -16.02
N SER A 88 -11.42 12.43 -16.77
CA SER A 88 -12.55 13.34 -16.94
C SER A 88 -13.40 13.42 -15.66
N MET A 89 -13.97 14.61 -15.39
CA MET A 89 -14.88 14.76 -14.24
C MET A 89 -16.20 14.04 -14.53
N THR A 90 -16.48 13.04 -13.74
CA THR A 90 -17.66 12.18 -13.86
C THR A 90 -18.47 12.19 -12.57
N LYS A 91 -19.79 12.14 -12.70
CA LYS A 91 -20.70 12.07 -11.55
C LYS A 91 -20.83 10.63 -11.06
N TYR A 92 -20.70 10.49 -9.76
CA TYR A 92 -20.93 9.23 -9.05
C TYR A 92 -21.99 9.41 -7.97
N GLU A 93 -22.94 8.48 -7.90
CA GLU A 93 -23.78 8.31 -6.72
C GLU A 93 -23.02 7.39 -5.76
N LEU A 94 -22.85 7.86 -4.55
CA LEU A 94 -22.23 7.15 -3.46
C LEU A 94 -23.31 6.70 -2.49
N SER A 95 -23.31 5.41 -2.12
CA SER A 95 -24.18 4.86 -1.08
C SER A 95 -23.32 4.41 0.11
N VAL A 96 -23.51 5.00 1.27
CA VAL A 96 -22.75 4.71 2.48
C VAL A 96 -23.22 3.39 3.08
N ILE A 97 -22.30 2.42 3.22
CA ILE A 97 -22.56 1.15 3.88
C ILE A 97 -22.25 1.28 5.37
N ASN A 98 -21.09 1.87 5.70
CA ASN A 98 -20.64 2.04 7.08
C ASN A 98 -19.79 3.30 7.23
N VAL A 99 -19.79 3.87 8.43
CA VAL A 99 -18.90 4.98 8.81
C VAL A 99 -17.99 4.47 9.92
N GLU A 100 -16.70 4.65 9.75
CA GLU A 100 -15.70 4.14 10.67
C GLU A 100 -14.73 5.25 11.10
N GLU A 101 -14.39 5.27 12.38
CA GLU A 101 -13.34 6.09 12.95
C GLU A 101 -12.16 5.20 13.34
N GLN A 102 -10.97 5.60 12.94
CA GLN A 102 -9.74 4.98 13.45
C GLN A 102 -9.30 5.70 14.72
N VAL A 103 -9.44 5.03 15.85
CA VAL A 103 -8.96 5.52 17.14
C VAL A 103 -7.49 5.12 17.27
N ILE A 104 -6.59 6.08 17.03
CA ILE A 104 -5.15 5.87 17.15
C ILE A 104 -4.80 5.82 18.65
N PRO A 105 -4.17 4.73 19.14
CA PRO A 105 -3.83 4.61 20.56
C PRO A 105 -2.81 5.69 20.97
N GLU A 106 -2.94 6.18 22.20
CA GLU A 106 -1.93 7.03 22.81
C GLU A 106 -0.66 6.22 23.14
N ILE A 107 0.49 6.90 23.19
CA ILE A 107 1.74 6.29 23.64
C ILE A 107 1.68 6.12 25.17
N ASN A 108 1.02 5.07 25.60
CA ASN A 108 0.92 4.70 27.02
C ASN A 108 1.65 3.37 27.28
N GLN A 109 1.75 3.00 28.56
CA GLN A 109 2.43 1.78 28.98
C GLN A 109 1.89 0.52 28.29
N ALA A 110 0.58 0.45 28.04
CA ALA A 110 -0.04 -0.69 27.35
C ALA A 110 0.38 -0.76 25.89
N PHE A 111 0.39 0.38 25.18
CA PHE A 111 0.87 0.47 23.83
C PHE A 111 2.37 0.10 23.74
N ILE A 112 3.21 0.70 24.59
CA ILE A 112 4.66 0.43 24.64
C ILE A 112 4.90 -1.07 24.80
N LYS A 113 4.28 -1.71 25.79
CA LYS A 113 4.44 -3.15 26.03
C LYS A 113 3.90 -4.02 24.91
N SER A 114 2.90 -3.56 24.16
CA SER A 114 2.38 -4.31 23.00
C SER A 114 3.32 -4.29 21.77
N VAL A 115 4.16 -3.25 21.67
CA VAL A 115 5.14 -3.08 20.57
C VAL A 115 6.49 -3.63 20.96
N GLU A 116 6.99 -3.24 22.13
CA GLU A 116 8.29 -3.60 22.69
C GLU A 116 8.14 -4.03 24.15
N PRO A 117 7.99 -5.34 24.40
CA PRO A 117 7.82 -5.86 25.74
C PRO A 117 8.98 -5.51 26.70
N ASP A 118 10.17 -5.30 26.15
CA ASP A 118 11.38 -4.98 26.91
C ASP A 118 11.50 -3.50 27.29
N ALA A 119 10.70 -2.60 26.69
CA ALA A 119 10.72 -1.18 27.02
C ALA A 119 10.02 -0.93 28.35
N GLU A 120 10.68 -0.26 29.28
CA GLU A 120 10.12 0.06 30.61
C GLU A 120 9.27 1.34 30.60
N ASP A 121 9.67 2.33 29.80
CA ASP A 121 9.04 3.62 29.67
C ASP A 121 9.10 4.15 28.23
N GLU A 122 8.52 5.33 27.98
CA GLU A 122 8.55 5.96 26.66
C GLU A 122 9.97 6.31 26.19
N ALA A 123 10.88 6.67 27.10
CA ALA A 123 12.25 7.03 26.73
C ALA A 123 13.04 5.80 26.26
N SER A 124 12.94 4.68 26.99
CA SER A 124 13.53 3.41 26.60
C SER A 124 12.93 2.87 25.30
N PHE A 125 11.61 2.98 25.14
CA PHE A 125 10.91 2.64 23.91
C PHE A 125 11.45 3.41 22.70
N ARG A 126 11.55 4.74 22.80
CA ARG A 126 12.10 5.59 21.72
C ARG A 126 13.54 5.23 21.37
N ASN A 127 14.36 4.90 22.36
CA ASN A 127 15.73 4.47 22.14
C ASN A 127 15.79 3.13 21.40
N ILE A 128 15.00 2.14 21.81
CA ILE A 128 14.92 0.85 21.12
C ILE A 128 14.48 1.02 19.66
N ILE A 129 13.44 1.83 19.42
CA ILE A 129 12.99 2.08 18.03
C ILE A 129 14.06 2.79 17.22
N LYS A 130 14.76 3.77 17.82
CA LYS A 130 15.90 4.44 17.17
C LYS A 130 16.99 3.47 16.76
N ASP A 131 17.35 2.55 17.65
CA ASP A 131 18.42 1.57 17.38
C ASP A 131 17.98 0.60 16.29
N LYS A 132 16.73 0.13 16.31
CA LYS A 132 16.15 -0.72 15.24
C LYS A 132 16.11 -0.02 13.89
N VAL A 133 15.73 1.24 13.86
CA VAL A 133 15.70 2.05 12.63
C VAL A 133 17.12 2.25 12.10
N ASN A 134 18.09 2.60 12.97
CA ASN A 134 19.48 2.75 12.58
C ASN A 134 20.07 1.44 12.03
N GLU A 135 19.80 0.32 12.70
CA GLU A 135 20.24 -1.00 12.23
C GLU A 135 19.64 -1.34 10.87
N SER A 136 18.34 -1.08 10.66
CA SER A 136 17.68 -1.28 9.36
C SER A 136 18.32 -0.44 8.25
N TYR A 137 18.63 0.84 8.52
CA TYR A 137 19.33 1.70 7.56
C TYR A 137 20.75 1.20 7.29
N PHE A 138 21.46 0.78 8.32
CA PHE A 138 22.82 0.25 8.18
C PHE A 138 22.82 -1.02 7.30
N GLN A 139 21.92 -1.94 7.55
CA GLN A 139 21.81 -3.17 6.74
C GLN A 139 21.47 -2.87 5.29
N ARG A 140 20.49 -1.98 5.04
CA ARG A 140 20.16 -1.54 3.66
C ARG A 140 21.34 -0.87 2.94
N ALA A 141 22.05 0.00 3.65
CA ALA A 141 23.24 0.67 3.10
C ALA A 141 24.35 -0.34 2.78
N LYS A 142 24.56 -1.31 3.67
CA LYS A 142 25.52 -2.40 3.47
C LYS A 142 25.17 -3.25 2.26
N GLU A 143 23.90 -3.69 2.14
CA GLU A 143 23.43 -4.48 1.00
C GLU A 143 23.55 -3.71 -0.32
N ALA A 144 23.20 -2.40 -0.30
CA ALA A 144 23.37 -1.55 -1.48
C ALA A 144 24.83 -1.40 -1.86
N PHE A 145 25.72 -1.22 -0.88
CA PHE A 145 27.16 -1.12 -1.10
C PHE A 145 27.72 -2.43 -1.67
N GLU A 146 27.37 -3.58 -1.07
CA GLU A 146 27.80 -4.91 -1.52
C GLU A 146 27.36 -5.19 -2.97
N ARG A 147 26.11 -4.77 -3.32
CA ARG A 147 25.61 -4.86 -4.71
C ARG A 147 26.43 -4.01 -5.68
N ILE A 148 26.62 -2.73 -5.36
CA ILE A 148 27.41 -1.80 -6.19
C ILE A 148 28.85 -2.32 -6.36
N LEU A 149 29.43 -2.85 -5.28
CA LEU A 149 30.77 -3.42 -5.33
C LEU A 149 30.83 -4.65 -6.24
N ALA A 150 29.85 -5.57 -6.13
CA ALA A 150 29.78 -6.76 -6.98
C ALA A 150 29.61 -6.37 -8.46
N ASP A 151 28.68 -5.46 -8.76
CA ASP A 151 28.47 -4.95 -10.12
C ASP A 151 29.74 -4.31 -10.70
N SER A 152 30.40 -3.45 -9.88
CA SER A 152 31.67 -2.81 -10.29
C SER A 152 32.80 -3.81 -10.53
N MET A 153 32.85 -4.88 -9.75
CA MET A 153 33.83 -5.97 -9.96
C MET A 153 33.55 -6.74 -11.24
N ILE A 154 32.29 -7.04 -11.53
CA ILE A 154 31.88 -7.71 -12.78
C ILE A 154 32.26 -6.83 -13.99
N ASP A 155 31.93 -5.55 -13.92
CA ASP A 155 32.27 -4.58 -14.97
C ASP A 155 33.76 -4.44 -15.21
N TYR A 156 34.56 -4.51 -14.15
CA TYR A 156 36.02 -4.40 -14.22
C TYR A 156 36.65 -5.69 -14.75
N VAL A 157 36.22 -6.85 -14.27
CA VAL A 157 36.80 -8.16 -14.62
C VAL A 157 36.29 -8.64 -15.97
N LYS A 158 35.04 -8.29 -16.34
CA LYS A 158 34.33 -8.77 -17.55
C LYS A 158 34.49 -10.27 -17.77
N PRO A 159 34.00 -11.09 -16.81
CA PRO A 159 34.19 -12.52 -16.88
C PRO A 159 33.53 -13.11 -18.13
N GLU A 160 34.27 -13.93 -18.86
CA GLU A 160 33.73 -14.69 -19.98
C GLU A 160 33.31 -16.08 -19.49
N PHE A 161 32.06 -16.44 -19.69
CA PHE A 161 31.52 -17.74 -19.35
C PHE A 161 31.36 -18.61 -20.61
N ALA A 162 31.67 -19.90 -20.49
CA ALA A 162 31.40 -20.83 -21.57
C ALA A 162 29.89 -20.89 -21.86
N PRO A 163 29.44 -20.80 -23.12
CA PRO A 163 28.01 -20.79 -23.46
C PRO A 163 27.23 -21.96 -22.86
N ALA A 164 27.82 -23.15 -22.81
CA ALA A 164 27.18 -24.31 -22.19
C ALA A 164 26.93 -24.18 -20.69
N MET A 165 27.75 -23.40 -19.96
CA MET A 165 27.51 -23.11 -18.55
C MET A 165 26.34 -22.14 -18.37
N VAL A 166 26.25 -21.13 -19.22
CA VAL A 166 25.15 -20.16 -19.23
C VAL A 166 23.83 -20.88 -19.53
N ASP A 167 23.80 -21.70 -20.56
CA ASP A 167 22.59 -22.47 -20.92
C ASP A 167 22.16 -23.42 -19.81
N SER A 168 23.08 -24.14 -19.18
CA SER A 168 22.77 -25.03 -18.04
C SER A 168 22.22 -24.28 -16.82
N TYR A 169 22.77 -23.08 -16.54
CA TYR A 169 22.28 -22.25 -15.44
C TYR A 169 20.88 -21.68 -15.73
N LEU A 170 20.64 -21.24 -16.96
CA LEU A 170 19.31 -20.77 -17.38
C LEU A 170 18.26 -21.89 -17.31
N ASP A 171 18.60 -23.13 -17.70
CA ASP A 171 17.72 -24.28 -17.53
C ASP A 171 17.33 -24.50 -16.09
N HIS A 172 18.29 -24.38 -15.18
CA HIS A 172 18.04 -24.52 -13.75
C HIS A 172 17.12 -23.42 -13.21
N LEU A 173 17.36 -22.16 -13.59
CA LEU A 173 16.51 -21.02 -13.19
C LEU A 173 15.08 -21.15 -13.71
N ILE A 174 14.91 -21.61 -14.94
CA ILE A 174 13.59 -21.85 -15.55
C ILE A 174 12.86 -22.94 -14.78
N GLN A 175 13.55 -24.00 -14.42
CA GLN A 175 12.96 -25.09 -13.65
C GLN A 175 12.53 -24.64 -12.23
N GLU A 176 13.37 -23.89 -11.53
CA GLU A 176 13.00 -23.30 -10.22
C GLU A 176 11.78 -22.37 -10.35
N ALA A 177 11.73 -21.51 -11.37
CA ALA A 177 10.61 -20.61 -11.59
C ALA A 177 9.30 -21.37 -11.84
N LYS A 178 9.35 -22.48 -12.57
CA LYS A 178 8.19 -23.36 -12.79
C LYS A 178 7.71 -24.02 -11.51
N GLU A 179 8.62 -24.45 -10.65
CA GLU A 179 8.28 -25.07 -9.35
C GLU A 179 7.66 -24.07 -8.39
N GLN A 180 8.13 -22.82 -8.37
CA GLN A 180 7.64 -21.78 -7.46
C GLN A 180 6.28 -21.21 -7.86
N GLN A 181 5.98 -21.05 -9.14
CA GLN A 181 4.77 -20.36 -9.61
C GLN A 181 3.58 -21.27 -9.91
N GLN A 182 3.69 -22.60 -9.82
CA GLN A 182 2.63 -23.55 -10.18
C GLN A 182 1.94 -23.27 -11.56
N SER A 183 2.46 -22.38 -12.39
CA SER A 183 1.91 -22.00 -13.68
C SER A 183 2.69 -22.67 -14.79
N GLN A 184 2.00 -23.51 -15.55
CA GLN A 184 2.56 -24.29 -16.68
C GLN A 184 2.83 -23.46 -17.94
N ASP A 185 2.63 -22.14 -17.92
CA ASP A 185 2.64 -21.29 -19.14
C ASP A 185 3.72 -20.20 -19.11
N LEU A 186 4.92 -20.56 -18.66
CA LEU A 186 6.09 -19.68 -18.77
C LEU A 186 6.72 -19.86 -20.18
N ASP A 187 6.74 -18.78 -20.95
CA ASP A 187 7.41 -18.72 -22.23
C ASP A 187 8.95 -18.75 -22.02
N GLU A 188 9.51 -19.96 -22.11
CA GLU A 188 10.93 -20.22 -21.86
C GLU A 188 11.85 -19.40 -22.77
N ASP A 189 11.43 -19.18 -24.01
CA ASP A 189 12.22 -18.44 -24.99
C ASP A 189 12.32 -16.96 -24.60
N LYS A 190 11.24 -16.37 -24.14
CA LYS A 190 11.27 -14.99 -23.61
C LYS A 190 12.13 -14.83 -22.36
N ILE A 191 12.11 -15.82 -21.49
CA ILE A 191 12.98 -15.82 -20.29
C ILE A 191 14.44 -15.90 -20.73
N ARG A 192 14.79 -16.85 -21.61
CA ARG A 192 16.17 -16.99 -22.13
C ARG A 192 16.67 -15.72 -22.83
N ASP A 193 15.84 -15.10 -23.64
CA ASP A 193 16.21 -13.87 -24.37
C ASP A 193 16.40 -12.68 -23.40
N SER A 194 15.59 -12.58 -22.35
CA SER A 194 15.75 -11.52 -21.35
C SER A 194 17.07 -11.62 -20.56
N TYR A 195 17.55 -12.83 -20.30
CA TYR A 195 18.82 -13.06 -19.61
C TYR A 195 20.05 -13.02 -20.51
N LYS A 196 19.90 -13.23 -21.84
CA LYS A 196 21.01 -13.10 -22.81
C LYS A 196 21.26 -11.65 -23.23
N ALA A 197 20.32 -10.74 -22.95
CA ALA A 197 20.44 -9.32 -23.29
C ALA A 197 21.18 -8.48 -22.24
N VAL A 198 21.61 -9.09 -21.14
CA VAL A 198 22.40 -8.50 -20.06
C VAL A 198 23.83 -8.99 -20.16
#